data_cc28192900d21e4495589e1dbc21a995
#
_entry.id   cc28192900d21e4495589e1dbc21a995
#
_cell.length_a   1.000
_cell.length_b   1.000
_cell.length_c   1.000
_cell.angle_alpha   90.00
_cell.angle_beta   90.00
_cell.angle_gamma   90.00
#
_symmetry.space_group_name_H-M   'P 1'
#
loop_
_entity.id
_entity.type
_entity.pdbx_description
1 polymer ?
#
loop_
_entity_poly.entity_id
_entity_poly.type
_entity_poly.pdbx_seq_one_letter_code
_entity_poly.pdbx_strand_id
1 'polypeptide(L)'
;MSTARTTARAVALITVSALGLTACGLTKGDAEGPAPDNSGVTKITVGASPTPHAKILEYVDKELAPDAKLDLEIKTFDDYVQPNVQLSEGTLDANYYQHLPYYEEQVEDRGYDFAHYEGIHIEPFALYSDKVKDLKDLPQGGTIGINNDPSNQGRALQLLADHDVITLKDGVDATNATILDVEDNPKDLEFKETDAAQLARSLQDLDAAVINGNYAIEADLSVDDALVVEEGKDNPYANFLAVQSANEDNEGLQKLDELLHSPEVKTYIEETWPKGEVLPAF
;
A
#
# COMPACT_ATOMS: atom_id res chain seq x y z
N MET A 1 76.98 65.26 -11.65
CA MET A 1 76.92 64.00 -10.90
C MET A 1 75.48 63.67 -10.65
N SER A 2 74.85 62.89 -11.46
CA SER A 2 73.49 62.42 -11.18
C SER A 2 73.28 61.13 -11.94
N THR A 3 73.18 60.06 -11.20
CA THR A 3 73.03 58.69 -11.68
C THR A 3 71.56 58.37 -11.95
N ALA A 4 71.23 58.16 -13.21
CA ALA A 4 69.92 57.62 -13.60
C ALA A 4 69.81 56.18 -13.26
N ARG A 5 68.76 55.79 -12.51
CA ARG A 5 68.33 54.40 -12.27
C ARG A 5 67.17 54.08 -13.18
N THR A 6 67.42 53.15 -14.10
CA THR A 6 66.43 52.62 -15.01
C THR A 6 65.66 51.54 -14.27
N THR A 7 64.36 51.68 -14.12
CA THR A 7 63.45 50.67 -13.55
C THR A 7 62.79 49.92 -14.71
N ALA A 8 63.10 48.64 -14.84
CA ALA A 8 62.44 47.74 -15.75
C ALA A 8 61.09 47.35 -15.16
N ARG A 9 59.98 47.56 -15.91
CA ARG A 9 58.64 47.09 -15.58
C ARG A 9 58.44 45.70 -16.20
N ALA A 10 58.34 44.70 -15.33
CA ALA A 10 57.93 43.38 -15.75
C ALA A 10 56.37 43.37 -15.88
N VAL A 11 55.88 43.05 -17.06
CA VAL A 11 54.46 42.80 -17.33
C VAL A 11 54.16 41.36 -16.98
N ALA A 12 53.43 41.10 -15.91
CA ALA A 12 52.93 39.79 -15.57
C ALA A 12 51.60 39.53 -16.33
N LEU A 13 51.62 38.62 -17.30
CA LEU A 13 50.43 38.08 -17.91
C LEU A 13 49.74 37.18 -16.87
N ILE A 14 48.56 37.63 -16.37
CA ILE A 14 47.67 36.79 -15.56
C ILE A 14 46.76 36.05 -16.52
N THR A 15 47.01 34.77 -16.72
CA THR A 15 46.09 33.85 -17.36
C THR A 15 44.99 33.49 -16.39
N VAL A 16 43.82 34.07 -16.58
CA VAL A 16 42.59 33.69 -15.85
C VAL A 16 42.10 32.35 -16.43
N SER A 17 42.39 31.26 -15.73
CA SER A 17 41.76 29.97 -16.00
C SER A 17 40.33 30.05 -15.44
N ALA A 18 39.34 30.14 -16.33
CA ALA A 18 37.95 29.96 -16.01
C ALA A 18 37.71 28.51 -15.63
N LEU A 19 37.70 28.19 -14.32
CA LEU A 19 37.10 26.96 -13.82
C LEU A 19 35.59 27.09 -14.02
N GLY A 20 35.06 26.38 -15.00
CA GLY A 20 33.64 26.14 -15.14
C GLY A 20 33.15 25.36 -13.92
N LEU A 21 32.49 26.04 -12.99
CA LEU A 21 31.61 25.35 -12.03
C LEU A 21 30.44 24.82 -12.84
N THR A 22 30.50 23.53 -13.20
CA THR A 22 29.28 22.77 -13.48
C THR A 22 28.52 22.67 -12.16
N ALA A 23 27.59 23.59 -11.95
CA ALA A 23 26.54 23.40 -10.96
C ALA A 23 25.75 22.17 -11.41
N CYS A 24 26.04 21.02 -10.81
CA CYS A 24 25.06 19.94 -10.76
C CYS A 24 23.86 20.51 -10.01
N GLY A 25 22.90 21.03 -10.77
CA GLY A 25 21.56 21.20 -10.27
C GLY A 25 21.09 19.83 -9.79
N LEU A 26 20.86 19.70 -8.52
CA LEU A 26 19.99 18.68 -7.96
C LEU A 26 18.56 19.04 -8.46
N THR A 27 18.28 18.74 -9.72
CA THR A 27 16.94 18.44 -10.14
C THR A 27 16.59 17.16 -9.39
N LYS A 28 15.51 17.13 -8.62
CA LYS A 28 14.81 15.91 -8.30
C LYS A 28 14.68 15.20 -9.65
N GLY A 29 15.53 14.24 -9.93
CA GLY A 29 15.39 13.42 -11.13
C GLY A 29 14.10 12.65 -10.93
N ASP A 30 13.18 12.80 -11.84
CA ASP A 30 12.14 11.82 -12.04
C ASP A 30 12.91 10.49 -12.15
N ALA A 31 12.62 9.54 -11.25
CA ALA A 31 13.30 8.25 -11.30
C ALA A 31 12.94 7.63 -12.65
N GLU A 32 13.93 7.41 -13.50
CA GLU A 32 13.68 6.65 -14.74
C GLU A 32 13.13 5.29 -14.32
N GLY A 33 12.00 4.90 -14.91
CA GLY A 33 11.37 3.62 -14.64
C GLY A 33 12.27 2.43 -15.03
N PRO A 34 11.92 1.21 -14.63
CA PRO A 34 12.72 0.04 -14.91
C PRO A 34 12.94 -0.17 -16.42
N ALA A 35 14.15 -0.51 -16.81
CA ALA A 35 14.54 -0.69 -18.22
C ALA A 35 15.23 -2.04 -18.43
N PRO A 36 15.12 -2.64 -19.65
CA PRO A 36 15.81 -3.88 -19.96
C PRO A 36 17.34 -3.74 -19.83
N ASP A 37 17.96 -4.74 -19.26
CA ASP A 37 19.41 -4.87 -19.21
C ASP A 37 19.98 -5.34 -20.57
N ASN A 38 21.32 -5.63 -20.61
CA ASN A 38 21.97 -6.11 -21.82
C ASN A 38 21.49 -7.50 -22.31
N SER A 39 20.82 -8.26 -21.46
CA SER A 39 20.18 -9.55 -21.82
C SER A 39 18.75 -9.38 -22.30
N GLY A 40 18.20 -8.18 -22.18
CA GLY A 40 16.81 -7.83 -22.50
C GLY A 40 15.84 -8.21 -21.40
N VAL A 41 16.32 -8.41 -20.16
CA VAL A 41 15.48 -8.66 -18.96
C VAL A 41 15.29 -7.33 -18.23
N THR A 42 14.05 -7.03 -17.84
CA THR A 42 13.72 -5.86 -17.04
C THR A 42 13.59 -6.27 -15.58
N LYS A 43 14.46 -5.72 -14.72
CA LYS A 43 14.37 -5.91 -13.28
C LYS A 43 13.40 -4.88 -12.70
N ILE A 44 12.44 -5.34 -11.89
CA ILE A 44 11.43 -4.50 -11.23
C ILE A 44 11.49 -4.73 -9.72
N THR A 45 11.69 -3.67 -8.96
CA THR A 45 11.67 -3.72 -7.49
C THR A 45 10.27 -3.37 -6.98
N VAL A 46 9.58 -4.34 -6.36
CA VAL A 46 8.20 -4.18 -5.90
C VAL A 46 8.11 -4.27 -4.39
N GLY A 47 7.49 -3.26 -3.77
CA GLY A 47 7.14 -3.28 -2.34
C GLY A 47 5.80 -3.95 -2.12
N ALA A 48 5.68 -4.85 -1.13
CA ALA A 48 4.46 -5.60 -0.87
C ALA A 48 4.29 -5.96 0.62
N SER A 49 3.05 -6.20 1.07
CA SER A 49 2.83 -6.91 2.33
C SER A 49 3.25 -8.38 2.20
N PRO A 50 3.68 -9.05 3.28
CA PRO A 50 4.21 -10.43 3.21
C PRO A 50 3.21 -11.44 2.63
N THR A 51 1.91 -11.29 2.94
CA THR A 51 0.81 -12.10 2.42
C THR A 51 -0.45 -11.24 2.29
N PRO A 52 -1.32 -11.42 1.29
CA PRO A 52 -1.16 -12.32 0.14
C PRO A 52 -0.24 -11.77 -0.95
N HIS A 53 0.07 -10.49 -0.93
CA HIS A 53 0.70 -9.71 -1.99
C HIS A 53 2.06 -10.26 -2.44
N ALA A 54 3.02 -10.40 -1.50
CA ALA A 54 4.33 -10.95 -1.86
C ALA A 54 4.22 -12.40 -2.36
N LYS A 55 3.31 -13.22 -1.82
CA LYS A 55 3.09 -14.60 -2.31
C LYS A 55 2.57 -14.64 -3.75
N ILE A 56 1.69 -13.71 -4.11
CA ILE A 56 1.20 -13.56 -5.50
C ILE A 56 2.35 -13.13 -6.41
N LEU A 57 3.14 -12.14 -5.99
CA LEU A 57 4.33 -11.69 -6.73
C LEU A 57 5.39 -12.79 -6.88
N GLU A 58 5.66 -13.58 -5.84
CA GLU A 58 6.58 -14.72 -5.87
C GLU A 58 6.12 -15.80 -6.85
N TYR A 59 4.81 -16.05 -6.94
CA TYR A 59 4.25 -16.94 -7.95
C TYR A 59 4.47 -16.38 -9.35
N VAL A 60 4.18 -15.09 -9.57
CA VAL A 60 4.41 -14.42 -10.86
C VAL A 60 5.88 -14.44 -11.24
N ASP A 61 6.77 -14.09 -10.32
CA ASP A 61 8.22 -14.07 -10.57
C ASP A 61 8.76 -15.44 -11.00
N LYS A 62 8.30 -16.48 -10.33
CA LYS A 62 8.78 -17.84 -10.58
C LYS A 62 8.19 -18.45 -11.84
N GLU A 63 6.89 -18.33 -12.06
CA GLU A 63 6.16 -19.11 -13.06
C GLU A 63 5.87 -18.33 -14.36
N LEU A 64 5.77 -16.99 -14.32
CA LEU A 64 5.30 -16.18 -15.45
C LEU A 64 6.34 -15.16 -15.93
N ALA A 65 7.04 -14.50 -15.02
CA ALA A 65 7.97 -13.42 -15.33
C ALA A 65 9.13 -13.81 -16.27
N PRO A 66 9.72 -15.04 -16.21
CA PRO A 66 10.80 -15.42 -17.09
C PRO A 66 10.43 -15.39 -18.58
N ASP A 67 9.24 -15.85 -18.94
CA ASP A 67 8.76 -15.84 -20.33
C ASP A 67 8.45 -14.42 -20.81
N ALA A 68 8.10 -13.52 -19.88
CA ALA A 68 7.91 -12.09 -20.12
C ALA A 68 9.20 -11.27 -20.06
N LYS A 69 10.35 -11.90 -19.77
CA LYS A 69 11.65 -11.25 -19.54
C LYS A 69 11.61 -10.21 -18.41
N LEU A 70 10.92 -10.53 -17.36
CA LEU A 70 10.92 -9.79 -16.10
C LEU A 70 11.68 -10.57 -15.04
N ASP A 71 12.25 -9.84 -14.06
CA ASP A 71 12.93 -10.34 -12.86
C ASP A 71 12.48 -9.46 -11.68
N LEU A 72 11.75 -10.03 -10.72
CA LEU A 72 11.15 -9.24 -9.64
C LEU A 72 12.04 -9.27 -8.39
N GLU A 73 12.43 -8.10 -7.90
CA GLU A 73 12.97 -7.93 -6.55
C GLU A 73 11.85 -7.55 -5.60
N ILE A 74 11.33 -8.51 -4.83
CA ILE A 74 10.20 -8.30 -3.92
C ILE A 74 10.73 -7.86 -2.56
N LYS A 75 10.30 -6.69 -2.08
CA LYS A 75 10.61 -6.15 -0.75
C LYS A 75 9.35 -6.15 0.11
N THR A 76 9.39 -6.86 1.24
CA THR A 76 8.25 -6.93 2.15
C THR A 76 8.28 -5.86 3.23
N PHE A 77 7.09 -5.38 3.61
CA PHE A 77 6.87 -4.37 4.64
C PHE A 77 5.75 -4.83 5.58
N ASP A 78 5.99 -4.65 6.88
CA ASP A 78 5.04 -5.03 7.93
C ASP A 78 4.09 -3.87 8.31
N ASP A 79 4.14 -2.74 7.60
CA ASP A 79 3.31 -1.55 7.80
C ASP A 79 2.82 -0.97 6.47
N TYR A 80 1.80 -0.09 6.53
CA TYR A 80 1.20 0.52 5.34
C TYR A 80 1.83 1.87 4.94
N VAL A 81 2.76 2.42 5.73
CA VAL A 81 3.36 3.74 5.47
C VAL A 81 4.58 3.64 4.56
N GLN A 82 5.47 2.68 4.85
CA GLN A 82 6.77 2.57 4.19
C GLN A 82 6.69 2.26 2.69
N PRO A 83 5.77 1.42 2.17
CA PRO A 83 5.72 1.16 0.74
C PRO A 83 5.51 2.42 -0.11
N ASN A 84 4.63 3.33 0.30
CA ASN A 84 4.39 4.59 -0.40
C ASN A 84 5.55 5.58 -0.24
N VAL A 85 6.17 5.66 0.93
CA VAL A 85 7.37 6.48 1.15
C VAL A 85 8.49 6.03 0.20
N GLN A 86 8.77 4.73 0.13
CA GLN A 86 9.84 4.21 -0.71
C GLN A 86 9.54 4.28 -2.21
N LEU A 87 8.27 4.16 -2.62
CA LEU A 87 7.86 4.43 -3.99
C LEU A 87 8.10 5.91 -4.35
N SER A 88 7.72 6.83 -3.48
CA SER A 88 7.93 8.27 -3.66
C SER A 88 9.42 8.66 -3.73
N GLU A 89 10.27 7.95 -3.00
CA GLU A 89 11.73 8.15 -3.02
C GLU A 89 12.43 7.48 -4.22
N GLY A 90 11.70 6.68 -5.03
CA GLY A 90 12.25 5.96 -6.18
C GLY A 90 13.14 4.78 -5.78
N THR A 91 13.00 4.24 -4.56
CA THR A 91 13.67 3.00 -4.11
C THR A 91 12.88 1.75 -4.42
N LEU A 92 11.62 1.92 -4.82
CA LEU A 92 10.73 0.94 -5.43
C LEU A 92 10.30 1.45 -6.80
N ASP A 93 10.13 0.54 -7.75
CA ASP A 93 9.52 0.82 -9.06
C ASP A 93 7.99 0.77 -8.97
N ALA A 94 7.46 -0.08 -8.09
CA ALA A 94 6.05 -0.25 -7.83
C ALA A 94 5.81 -0.68 -6.37
N ASN A 95 4.56 -0.53 -5.90
CA ASN A 95 4.10 -1.24 -4.72
C ASN A 95 2.75 -1.93 -4.96
N TYR A 96 2.52 -3.02 -4.24
CA TYR A 96 1.31 -3.83 -4.30
C TYR A 96 0.93 -4.22 -2.86
N TYR A 97 0.01 -3.46 -2.21
CA TYR A 97 -0.38 -3.68 -0.81
C TYR A 97 -1.64 -2.92 -0.40
N GLN A 98 -2.17 -2.02 -1.24
CA GLN A 98 -3.19 -1.02 -0.89
C GLN A 98 -4.39 -1.08 -1.82
N HIS A 99 -5.54 -0.66 -1.29
CA HIS A 99 -6.79 -0.46 -2.01
C HIS A 99 -7.03 1.02 -2.35
N LEU A 100 -7.97 1.28 -3.25
CA LEU A 100 -8.19 2.63 -3.81
C LEU A 100 -8.49 3.71 -2.76
N PRO A 101 -9.41 3.54 -1.79
CA PRO A 101 -9.66 4.60 -0.81
C PRO A 101 -8.43 4.95 0.05
N TYR A 102 -7.61 3.97 0.44
CA TYR A 102 -6.37 4.24 1.17
C TYR A 102 -5.34 4.96 0.30
N TYR A 103 -5.20 4.55 -0.96
CA TYR A 103 -4.32 5.20 -1.92
C TYR A 103 -4.71 6.67 -2.12
N GLU A 104 -5.99 6.97 -2.36
CA GLU A 104 -6.49 8.33 -2.56
C GLU A 104 -6.23 9.21 -1.34
N GLU A 105 -6.49 8.72 -0.12
CA GLU A 105 -6.16 9.38 1.14
C GLU A 105 -4.65 9.70 1.22
N GLN A 106 -3.77 8.73 0.95
CA GLN A 106 -2.33 8.93 1.02
C GLN A 106 -1.81 9.90 -0.05
N VAL A 107 -2.36 9.86 -1.26
CA VAL A 107 -2.02 10.80 -2.34
C VAL A 107 -2.44 12.22 -1.94
N GLU A 108 -3.64 12.42 -1.39
CA GLU A 108 -4.12 13.72 -0.96
C GLU A 108 -3.32 14.28 0.22
N ASP A 109 -3.15 13.48 1.27
CA ASP A 109 -2.52 13.92 2.53
C ASP A 109 -1.01 14.15 2.40
N ARG A 110 -0.32 13.33 1.60
CA ARG A 110 1.14 13.35 1.46
C ARG A 110 1.62 14.07 0.20
N GLY A 111 0.72 14.33 -0.76
CA GLY A 111 1.05 14.93 -2.04
C GLY A 111 1.92 14.04 -2.91
N TYR A 112 1.69 12.73 -2.87
CA TYR A 112 2.38 11.79 -3.74
C TYR A 112 1.92 11.95 -5.19
N ASP A 113 2.83 11.78 -6.13
CA ASP A 113 2.57 11.79 -7.57
C ASP A 113 2.61 10.34 -8.09
N PHE A 114 1.50 9.63 -7.87
CA PHE A 114 1.35 8.23 -8.21
C PHE A 114 0.23 7.99 -9.21
N ALA A 115 0.35 6.92 -9.95
CA ALA A 115 -0.68 6.29 -10.74
C ALA A 115 -0.90 4.84 -10.25
N HIS A 116 -2.01 4.23 -10.64
CA HIS A 116 -2.30 2.84 -10.32
C HIS A 116 -2.95 2.14 -11.51
N TYR A 117 -2.80 0.82 -11.55
CA TYR A 117 -3.47 -0.04 -12.52
C TYR A 117 -4.80 -0.57 -11.96
N GLU A 118 -5.43 -1.50 -12.67
CA GLU A 118 -6.70 -2.10 -12.27
C GLU A 118 -6.56 -2.97 -11.01
N GLY A 119 -7.70 -3.31 -10.38
CA GLY A 119 -7.72 -4.13 -9.18
C GLY A 119 -7.39 -5.60 -9.46
N ILE A 120 -6.49 -6.17 -8.68
CA ILE A 120 -5.99 -7.55 -8.83
C ILE A 120 -6.73 -8.50 -7.90
N HIS A 121 -6.87 -8.16 -6.63
CA HIS A 121 -7.57 -8.99 -5.64
C HIS A 121 -8.26 -8.15 -4.58
N ILE A 122 -9.19 -8.78 -3.88
CA ILE A 122 -9.88 -8.23 -2.70
C ILE A 122 -9.56 -9.11 -1.51
N GLU A 123 -9.32 -8.48 -0.37
CA GLU A 123 -9.25 -9.11 0.95
C GLU A 123 -10.47 -8.65 1.75
N PRO A 124 -11.49 -9.51 1.93
CA PRO A 124 -12.66 -9.13 2.72
C PRO A 124 -12.27 -8.71 4.13
N PHE A 125 -12.76 -7.57 4.56
CA PHE A 125 -12.59 -7.10 5.93
C PHE A 125 -13.46 -7.95 6.86
N ALA A 126 -12.98 -8.24 8.07
CA ALA A 126 -13.73 -9.09 8.98
C ALA A 126 -13.59 -8.67 10.45
N LEU A 127 -14.65 -8.90 11.22
CA LEU A 127 -14.67 -8.72 12.67
C LEU A 127 -14.37 -10.05 13.36
N TYR A 128 -13.29 -10.08 14.11
CA TYR A 128 -12.84 -11.25 14.87
C TYR A 128 -13.00 -11.07 16.37
N SER A 129 -13.15 -12.18 17.10
CA SER A 129 -13.15 -12.20 18.55
C SER A 129 -12.63 -13.51 19.11
N ASP A 130 -11.77 -13.42 20.13
CA ASP A 130 -11.36 -14.57 20.94
C ASP A 130 -12.35 -14.88 22.06
N LYS A 131 -13.26 -13.95 22.38
CA LYS A 131 -14.13 -14.02 23.57
C LYS A 131 -15.54 -14.46 23.25
N VAL A 132 -16.09 -14.07 22.10
CA VAL A 132 -17.47 -14.37 21.70
C VAL A 132 -17.52 -15.06 20.34
N LYS A 133 -18.63 -15.73 20.02
CA LYS A 133 -18.83 -16.46 18.76
C LYS A 133 -20.01 -15.96 17.94
N ASP A 134 -20.72 -14.96 18.43
CA ASP A 134 -21.87 -14.36 17.75
C ASP A 134 -21.93 -12.86 18.10
N LEU A 135 -22.34 -12.01 17.17
CA LEU A 135 -22.47 -10.56 17.36
C LEU A 135 -23.39 -10.20 18.54
N LYS A 136 -24.46 -10.99 18.74
CA LYS A 136 -25.39 -10.78 19.85
C LYS A 136 -24.74 -10.93 21.23
N ASP A 137 -23.66 -11.71 21.32
CA ASP A 137 -22.94 -12.01 22.56
C ASP A 137 -21.87 -10.95 22.89
N LEU A 138 -21.66 -9.95 22.02
CA LEU A 138 -20.82 -8.78 22.35
C LEU A 138 -21.37 -8.12 23.63
N PRO A 139 -20.51 -7.87 24.63
CA PRO A 139 -20.97 -7.32 25.90
C PRO A 139 -21.40 -5.85 25.79
N GLN A 140 -22.30 -5.43 26.69
CA GLN A 140 -22.60 -4.02 26.85
C GLN A 140 -21.32 -3.27 27.29
N GLY A 141 -20.97 -2.16 26.64
CA GLY A 141 -19.74 -1.43 26.88
C GLY A 141 -18.48 -2.18 26.42
N GLY A 142 -18.65 -3.15 25.52
CA GLY A 142 -17.50 -3.92 24.97
C GLY A 142 -16.56 -3.06 24.14
N THR A 143 -15.28 -3.41 24.13
CA THR A 143 -14.24 -2.68 23.38
C THR A 143 -14.00 -3.32 22.02
N ILE A 144 -14.20 -2.55 20.96
CA ILE A 144 -13.95 -2.95 19.57
C ILE A 144 -12.72 -2.24 19.02
N GLY A 145 -11.71 -3.00 18.60
CA GLY A 145 -10.55 -2.46 17.87
C GLY A 145 -10.91 -2.11 16.44
N ILE A 146 -10.54 -0.92 16.00
CA ILE A 146 -10.68 -0.46 14.60
C ILE A 146 -9.41 0.28 14.16
N ASN A 147 -9.24 0.43 12.86
CA ASN A 147 -8.10 1.15 12.29
C ASN A 147 -8.08 2.62 12.73
N ASN A 148 -6.88 3.19 12.80
CA ASN A 148 -6.67 4.61 13.09
C ASN A 148 -6.45 5.46 11.82
N ASP A 149 -6.32 4.84 10.65
CA ASP A 149 -6.36 5.56 9.38
C ASP A 149 -7.80 5.76 8.91
N PRO A 150 -8.13 6.94 8.32
CA PRO A 150 -9.50 7.31 7.99
C PRO A 150 -10.21 6.31 7.06
N SER A 151 -9.55 5.85 5.99
CA SER A 151 -10.19 4.99 5.00
C SER A 151 -10.55 3.60 5.54
N ASN A 152 -9.67 2.96 6.30
CA ASN A 152 -9.98 1.68 6.95
C ASN A 152 -10.88 1.85 8.18
N GLN A 153 -10.80 2.99 8.89
CA GLN A 153 -11.76 3.29 9.97
C GLN A 153 -13.17 3.38 9.43
N GLY A 154 -13.39 4.16 8.37
CA GLY A 154 -14.68 4.28 7.73
C GLY A 154 -15.21 2.94 7.24
N ARG A 155 -14.37 2.13 6.57
CA ARG A 155 -14.70 0.77 6.15
C ARG A 155 -15.10 -0.13 7.33
N ALA A 156 -14.38 -0.06 8.46
CA ALA A 156 -14.71 -0.84 9.66
C ALA A 156 -16.06 -0.43 10.26
N LEU A 157 -16.33 0.87 10.35
CA LEU A 157 -17.61 1.38 10.84
C LEU A 157 -18.77 1.00 9.92
N GLN A 158 -18.55 1.04 8.60
CA GLN A 158 -19.55 0.59 7.61
C GLN A 158 -19.84 -0.91 7.77
N LEU A 159 -18.82 -1.75 7.91
CA LEU A 159 -19.02 -3.19 8.17
C LEU A 159 -19.88 -3.43 9.41
N LEU A 160 -19.64 -2.70 10.49
CA LEU A 160 -20.44 -2.81 11.71
C LEU A 160 -21.87 -2.31 11.51
N ALA A 161 -22.08 -1.27 10.70
CA ALA A 161 -23.40 -0.73 10.38
C ALA A 161 -24.19 -1.67 9.47
N ASP A 162 -23.57 -2.28 8.47
CA ASP A 162 -24.20 -3.26 7.56
C ASP A 162 -24.73 -4.50 8.29
N HIS A 163 -24.21 -4.76 9.50
CA HIS A 163 -24.60 -5.87 10.36
C HIS A 163 -25.40 -5.43 11.61
N ASP A 164 -26.00 -4.25 11.58
CA ASP A 164 -26.87 -3.71 12.64
C ASP A 164 -26.19 -3.62 14.04
N VAL A 165 -24.86 -3.55 14.10
CA VAL A 165 -24.11 -3.38 15.35
C VAL A 165 -24.17 -1.94 15.82
N ILE A 166 -24.10 -1.00 14.86
CA ILE A 166 -24.25 0.45 15.04
C ILE A 166 -25.08 1.02 13.90
N THR A 167 -25.42 2.31 13.95
CA THR A 167 -25.86 3.08 12.78
C THR A 167 -24.97 4.29 12.59
N LEU A 168 -24.78 4.69 11.34
CA LEU A 168 -24.07 5.91 10.96
C LEU A 168 -25.08 7.01 10.63
N LYS A 169 -24.69 8.27 10.79
CA LYS A 169 -25.48 9.44 10.41
C LYS A 169 -25.83 9.42 8.93
N ASP A 170 -26.99 9.93 8.60
CA ASP A 170 -27.46 10.03 7.22
C ASP A 170 -26.46 10.82 6.34
N GLY A 171 -26.13 10.25 5.18
CA GLY A 171 -25.30 10.91 4.15
C GLY A 171 -23.80 10.91 4.43
N VAL A 172 -23.34 10.17 5.41
CA VAL A 172 -21.90 9.95 5.64
C VAL A 172 -21.36 9.00 4.56
N ASP A 173 -20.23 9.39 3.95
CA ASP A 173 -19.50 8.51 3.04
C ASP A 173 -18.71 7.48 3.85
N ALA A 174 -18.94 6.21 3.58
CA ALA A 174 -18.27 5.09 4.26
C ALA A 174 -16.73 5.18 4.21
N THR A 175 -16.16 5.75 3.15
CA THR A 175 -14.70 5.88 3.01
C THR A 175 -14.08 6.95 3.90
N ASN A 176 -14.91 7.82 4.53
CA ASN A 176 -14.48 8.92 5.37
C ASN A 176 -15.19 8.95 6.73
N ALA A 177 -16.01 7.93 7.05
CA ALA A 177 -16.71 7.86 8.32
C ALA A 177 -15.74 7.74 9.51
N THR A 178 -16.02 8.46 10.57
CA THR A 178 -15.25 8.41 11.83
C THR A 178 -16.15 7.96 12.99
N ILE A 179 -15.56 7.65 14.12
CA ILE A 179 -16.34 7.32 15.34
C ILE A 179 -17.31 8.44 15.75
N LEU A 180 -17.08 9.68 15.32
CA LEU A 180 -17.97 10.82 15.56
C LEU A 180 -19.26 10.77 14.72
N ASP A 181 -19.27 9.94 13.68
CA ASP A 181 -20.39 9.77 12.76
C ASP A 181 -21.31 8.60 13.15
N VAL A 182 -21.00 7.90 14.23
CA VAL A 182 -21.90 6.91 14.83
C VAL A 182 -23.12 7.65 15.42
N GLU A 183 -24.33 7.31 14.94
CA GLU A 183 -25.58 7.90 15.40
C GLU A 183 -26.21 7.08 16.52
N ASP A 184 -26.31 5.75 16.35
CA ASP A 184 -26.82 4.84 17.35
C ASP A 184 -25.83 3.72 17.64
N ASN A 185 -25.64 3.39 18.91
CA ASN A 185 -24.74 2.38 19.42
C ASN A 185 -25.43 1.62 20.55
N PRO A 186 -26.34 0.68 20.23
CA PRO A 186 -27.24 0.07 21.22
C PRO A 186 -26.53 -0.66 22.34
N LYS A 187 -25.30 -1.09 22.13
CA LYS A 187 -24.49 -1.80 23.12
C LYS A 187 -23.51 -0.90 23.87
N ASP A 188 -23.51 0.42 23.63
CA ASP A 188 -22.55 1.39 24.19
C ASP A 188 -21.08 0.91 23.95
N LEU A 189 -20.77 0.37 22.77
CA LEU A 189 -19.44 -0.14 22.44
C LEU A 189 -18.40 0.97 22.48
N GLU A 190 -17.23 0.68 23.03
CA GLU A 190 -16.09 1.59 23.02
C GLU A 190 -15.18 1.25 21.83
N PHE A 191 -14.93 2.22 20.93
CA PHE A 191 -14.03 2.04 19.79
C PHE A 191 -12.61 2.42 20.18
N LYS A 192 -11.68 1.46 19.97
CA LYS A 192 -10.25 1.68 20.21
C LYS A 192 -9.53 1.76 18.88
N GLU A 193 -9.19 2.99 18.48
CA GLU A 193 -8.39 3.27 17.30
C GLU A 193 -6.97 2.74 17.48
N THR A 194 -6.52 1.91 16.55
CA THR A 194 -5.26 1.18 16.65
C THR A 194 -4.64 1.06 15.25
N ASP A 195 -3.32 1.13 15.17
CA ASP A 195 -2.60 0.84 13.93
C ASP A 195 -2.97 -0.56 13.41
N ALA A 196 -3.21 -0.67 12.09
CA ALA A 196 -3.66 -1.91 11.46
C ALA A 196 -2.77 -3.11 11.80
N ALA A 197 -1.44 -2.92 11.80
CA ALA A 197 -0.47 -3.96 12.12
C ALA A 197 -0.52 -4.45 13.59
N GLN A 198 -1.23 -3.73 14.47
CA GLN A 198 -1.33 -4.08 15.89
C GLN A 198 -2.70 -4.70 16.24
N LEU A 199 -3.72 -4.59 15.37
CA LEU A 199 -5.08 -5.03 15.68
C LEU A 199 -5.15 -6.53 15.99
N ALA A 200 -4.57 -7.39 15.13
CA ALA A 200 -4.57 -8.83 15.33
C ALA A 200 -3.88 -9.23 16.64
N ARG A 201 -2.76 -8.58 16.99
CA ARG A 201 -2.02 -8.82 18.23
C ARG A 201 -2.76 -8.36 19.48
N SER A 202 -3.60 -7.34 19.32
CA SER A 202 -4.40 -6.76 20.42
C SER A 202 -5.70 -7.52 20.68
N LEU A 203 -6.08 -8.47 19.83
CA LEU A 203 -7.38 -9.14 19.84
C LEU A 203 -7.70 -9.78 21.20
N GLN A 204 -6.71 -10.41 21.86
CA GLN A 204 -6.87 -11.01 23.18
C GLN A 204 -7.30 -10.02 24.29
N ASP A 205 -6.94 -8.75 24.13
CA ASP A 205 -7.22 -7.68 25.09
C ASP A 205 -8.56 -6.97 24.80
N LEU A 206 -9.11 -7.16 23.60
CA LEU A 206 -10.33 -6.55 23.10
C LEU A 206 -11.52 -7.52 23.20
N ASP A 207 -12.76 -7.03 23.06
CA ASP A 207 -13.92 -7.90 22.93
C ASP A 207 -14.12 -8.35 21.49
N ALA A 208 -13.76 -7.52 20.52
CA ALA A 208 -13.57 -7.88 19.12
C ALA A 208 -12.66 -6.87 18.42
N ALA A 209 -12.22 -7.15 17.19
CA ALA A 209 -11.51 -6.20 16.35
C ALA A 209 -11.85 -6.42 14.88
N VAL A 210 -12.00 -5.33 14.12
CA VAL A 210 -12.07 -5.38 12.65
C VAL A 210 -10.65 -5.36 12.13
N ILE A 211 -10.26 -6.42 11.41
CA ILE A 211 -8.86 -6.68 11.03
C ILE A 211 -8.75 -6.81 9.51
N ASN A 212 -7.77 -6.13 8.91
CA ASN A 212 -7.44 -6.24 7.49
C ASN A 212 -7.02 -7.67 7.13
N GLY A 213 -7.39 -8.13 5.93
CA GLY A 213 -7.21 -9.51 5.49
C GLY A 213 -5.77 -10.00 5.55
N ASN A 214 -4.79 -9.20 5.09
CA ASN A 214 -3.37 -9.56 5.17
C ASN A 214 -2.90 -9.82 6.61
N TYR A 215 -3.27 -8.95 7.57
CA TYR A 215 -2.92 -9.14 8.98
C TYR A 215 -3.69 -10.28 9.64
N ALA A 216 -4.93 -10.54 9.20
CA ALA A 216 -5.68 -11.71 9.64
C ALA A 216 -5.00 -13.01 9.18
N ILE A 217 -4.60 -13.09 7.91
CA ILE A 217 -3.87 -14.23 7.35
C ILE A 217 -2.52 -14.43 8.06
N GLU A 218 -1.77 -13.36 8.31
CA GLU A 218 -0.48 -13.42 9.04
C GLU A 218 -0.64 -13.93 10.48
N ALA A 219 -1.80 -13.67 11.09
CA ALA A 219 -2.15 -14.10 12.44
C ALA A 219 -2.84 -15.46 12.49
N ASP A 220 -2.90 -16.19 11.36
CA ASP A 220 -3.62 -17.47 11.22
C ASP A 220 -5.12 -17.39 11.59
N LEU A 221 -5.74 -16.21 11.44
CA LEU A 221 -7.18 -16.03 11.60
C LEU A 221 -7.90 -16.45 10.32
N SER A 222 -8.90 -17.32 10.46
CA SER A 222 -9.72 -17.78 9.33
C SER A 222 -10.99 -16.93 9.21
N VAL A 223 -11.41 -16.63 7.99
CA VAL A 223 -12.72 -16.00 7.74
C VAL A 223 -13.89 -16.84 8.27
N ASP A 224 -13.71 -18.17 8.36
CA ASP A 224 -14.71 -19.07 8.97
C ASP A 224 -14.91 -18.83 10.48
N ASP A 225 -13.94 -18.23 11.17
CA ASP A 225 -13.97 -17.95 12.60
C ASP A 225 -14.41 -16.50 12.89
N ALA A 226 -14.60 -15.68 11.87
CA ALA A 226 -15.03 -14.29 12.01
C ALA A 226 -16.49 -14.21 12.46
N LEU A 227 -16.83 -13.17 13.24
CA LEU A 227 -18.21 -12.86 13.63
C LEU A 227 -19.02 -12.34 12.44
N VAL A 228 -18.38 -11.54 11.59
CA VAL A 228 -18.89 -11.05 10.30
C VAL A 228 -17.74 -10.88 9.33
N VAL A 229 -18.04 -11.00 8.04
CA VAL A 229 -17.10 -10.83 6.93
C VAL A 229 -17.77 -9.93 5.90
N GLU A 230 -17.00 -8.99 5.36
CA GLU A 230 -17.42 -8.11 4.27
C GLU A 230 -17.72 -8.91 3.01
N GLU A 231 -18.72 -8.47 2.23
CA GLU A 231 -19.01 -9.08 0.94
C GLU A 231 -17.91 -8.73 -0.09
N GLY A 232 -17.40 -9.75 -0.80
CA GLY A 232 -16.36 -9.54 -1.82
C GLY A 232 -16.93 -9.02 -3.15
N LYS A 233 -18.24 -9.15 -3.40
CA LYS A 233 -18.83 -8.75 -4.67
C LYS A 233 -19.07 -7.24 -4.71
N ASP A 234 -18.73 -6.61 -5.86
CA ASP A 234 -18.89 -5.16 -6.08
C ASP A 234 -18.15 -4.31 -5.02
N ASN A 235 -17.08 -4.86 -4.45
CA ASN A 235 -16.31 -4.29 -3.35
C ASN A 235 -15.28 -3.27 -3.90
N PRO A 236 -15.29 -2.01 -3.43
CA PRO A 236 -14.39 -0.96 -3.94
C PRO A 236 -12.94 -1.06 -3.41
N TYR A 237 -12.66 -2.02 -2.55
CA TYR A 237 -11.36 -2.18 -1.86
C TYR A 237 -10.44 -3.19 -2.54
N ALA A 238 -10.52 -3.32 -3.88
CA ALA A 238 -9.57 -4.12 -4.63
C ALA A 238 -8.16 -3.55 -4.51
N ASN A 239 -7.18 -4.43 -4.30
CA ASN A 239 -5.77 -4.09 -4.24
C ASN A 239 -5.15 -4.13 -5.64
N PHE A 240 -4.23 -3.21 -5.92
CA PHE A 240 -3.65 -2.98 -7.25
C PHE A 240 -2.15 -2.69 -7.18
N LEU A 241 -1.52 -2.67 -8.35
CA LEU A 241 -0.15 -2.21 -8.51
C LEU A 241 -0.13 -0.69 -8.65
N ALA A 242 0.57 0.03 -7.74
CA ALA A 242 0.79 1.47 -7.81
C ALA A 242 2.23 1.77 -8.22
N VAL A 243 2.40 2.85 -8.99
CA VAL A 243 3.67 3.30 -9.59
C VAL A 243 3.79 4.83 -9.47
N GLN A 244 4.98 5.40 -9.68
CA GLN A 244 5.08 6.83 -9.89
C GLN A 244 4.37 7.23 -11.19
N SER A 245 3.63 8.36 -11.22
CA SER A 245 2.87 8.79 -12.40
C SER A 245 3.73 8.91 -13.66
N ALA A 246 4.98 9.32 -13.52
CA ALA A 246 5.93 9.41 -14.63
C ALA A 246 6.24 8.03 -15.28
N ASN A 247 5.96 6.94 -14.59
CA ASN A 247 6.24 5.56 -15.01
C ASN A 247 4.99 4.75 -15.36
N GLU A 248 3.80 5.35 -15.39
CA GLU A 248 2.54 4.67 -15.71
C GLU A 248 2.56 3.96 -17.08
N ASP A 249 3.23 4.57 -18.06
CA ASP A 249 3.37 4.02 -19.42
C ASP A 249 4.63 3.13 -19.59
N ASN A 250 5.33 2.76 -18.50
CA ASN A 250 6.52 1.93 -18.58
C ASN A 250 6.16 0.50 -19.01
N GLU A 251 6.77 0.02 -20.10
CA GLU A 251 6.47 -1.29 -20.71
C GLU A 251 6.67 -2.47 -19.73
N GLY A 252 7.68 -2.39 -18.84
CA GLY A 252 7.95 -3.44 -17.85
C GLY A 252 6.86 -3.49 -16.76
N LEU A 253 6.43 -2.31 -16.28
CA LEU A 253 5.38 -2.20 -15.26
C LEU A 253 4.02 -2.61 -15.81
N GLN A 254 3.66 -2.16 -17.02
CA GLN A 254 2.44 -2.62 -17.71
C GLN A 254 2.44 -4.13 -17.92
N LYS A 255 3.61 -4.70 -18.27
CA LYS A 255 3.75 -6.15 -18.44
C LYS A 255 3.59 -6.91 -17.14
N LEU A 256 4.10 -6.39 -16.01
CA LEU A 256 3.88 -6.97 -14.70
C LEU A 256 2.38 -6.94 -14.33
N ASP A 257 1.70 -5.83 -14.58
CA ASP A 257 0.26 -5.70 -14.37
C ASP A 257 -0.54 -6.71 -15.21
N GLU A 258 -0.20 -6.88 -16.52
CA GLU A 258 -0.82 -7.91 -17.36
C GLU A 258 -0.65 -9.33 -16.80
N LEU A 259 0.54 -9.65 -16.23
CA LEU A 259 0.77 -10.95 -15.61
C LEU A 259 -0.05 -11.14 -14.34
N LEU A 260 -0.19 -10.10 -13.53
CA LEU A 260 -1.01 -10.11 -12.31
C LEU A 260 -2.51 -10.31 -12.59
N HIS A 261 -2.98 -9.94 -13.80
CA HIS A 261 -4.35 -10.15 -14.28
C HIS A 261 -4.51 -11.45 -15.13
N SER A 262 -3.51 -12.34 -15.12
CA SER A 262 -3.57 -13.57 -15.89
C SER A 262 -4.53 -14.61 -15.30
N PRO A 263 -5.08 -15.53 -16.12
CA PRO A 263 -5.87 -16.65 -15.63
C PRO A 263 -5.11 -17.56 -14.65
N GLU A 264 -3.78 -17.63 -14.79
CA GLU A 264 -2.89 -18.39 -13.92
C GLU A 264 -2.86 -17.80 -12.51
N VAL A 265 -2.75 -16.47 -12.39
CA VAL A 265 -2.81 -15.76 -11.10
C VAL A 265 -4.19 -15.91 -10.46
N LYS A 266 -5.26 -15.79 -11.24
CA LYS A 266 -6.62 -16.07 -10.75
C LYS A 266 -6.73 -17.45 -10.13
N THR A 267 -6.29 -18.48 -10.86
CA THR A 267 -6.29 -19.87 -10.36
C THR A 267 -5.43 -20.01 -9.10
N TYR A 268 -4.24 -19.40 -9.09
CA TYR A 268 -3.36 -19.42 -7.91
C TYR A 268 -4.03 -18.83 -6.66
N ILE A 269 -4.74 -17.70 -6.81
CA ILE A 269 -5.48 -17.06 -5.71
C ILE A 269 -6.57 -18.01 -5.19
N GLU A 270 -7.42 -18.54 -6.10
CA GLU A 270 -8.54 -19.42 -5.76
C GLU A 270 -8.08 -20.74 -5.08
N GLU A 271 -6.95 -21.29 -5.50
CA GLU A 271 -6.39 -22.53 -4.92
C GLU A 271 -5.64 -22.28 -3.61
N THR A 272 -5.00 -21.12 -3.46
CA THR A 272 -4.20 -20.81 -2.25
C THR A 272 -5.08 -20.38 -1.09
N TRP A 273 -6.16 -19.64 -1.36
CA TRP A 273 -7.10 -19.12 -0.34
C TRP A 273 -8.55 -19.59 -0.62
N PRO A 274 -8.80 -20.91 -0.54
CA PRO A 274 -10.07 -21.51 -0.97
C PRO A 274 -11.27 -21.15 -0.09
N LYS A 275 -11.05 -20.53 1.06
CA LYS A 275 -12.12 -20.10 1.98
C LYS A 275 -12.58 -18.65 1.72
N GLY A 276 -11.96 -17.97 0.76
CA GLY A 276 -12.31 -16.60 0.40
C GLY A 276 -11.59 -15.53 1.22
N GLU A 277 -10.48 -15.86 1.89
CA GLU A 277 -9.60 -14.88 2.54
C GLU A 277 -9.04 -13.89 1.52
N VAL A 278 -8.87 -14.34 0.29
CA VAL A 278 -8.44 -13.55 -0.87
C VAL A 278 -9.27 -13.95 -2.09
N LEU A 279 -9.82 -12.97 -2.77
CA LEU A 279 -10.69 -13.15 -3.93
C LEU A 279 -10.11 -12.42 -5.14
N PRO A 280 -10.04 -13.03 -6.35
CA PRO A 280 -9.66 -12.29 -7.54
C PRO A 280 -10.67 -11.18 -7.85
N ALA A 281 -10.17 -10.01 -8.30
CA ALA A 281 -10.98 -8.83 -8.61
C ALA A 281 -11.24 -8.63 -10.12
N PHE A 282 -10.80 -9.57 -10.97
CA PHE A 282 -10.88 -9.50 -12.44
C PHE A 282 -11.45 -10.76 -13.07
#